data_b6d42211959a4a37169ffb822ee18887
#
_entry.id   b6d42211959a4a37169ffb822ee18887
#
_cell.length_a   1.000
_cell.length_b   1.000
_cell.length_c   1.000
_cell.angle_alpha   90.00
_cell.angle_beta   90.00
_cell.angle_gamma   90.00
#
_symmetry.space_group_name_H-M   'P 1'
#
loop_
_entity.id
_entity.type
_entity.pdbx_description
1 polymer ?
#
loop_
_entity_poly.entity_id
_entity_poly.type
_entity_poly.pdbx_seq_one_letter_code
_entity_poly.pdbx_strand_id
1 'polypeptide(L)'
;MISLRFDKNKKEKKINFKVVATSVVAITLIGIVGISIGKYSGSNPIGGQIVMDIVEPIGKNLNSGFMFLKDSFKDIINYKNNAKNVNKLQEENQKLKKERIDLNSQLDDVESLESLKKSLNFIDEKYQAKAISTSVVGKSDGNWYESFVIGAGKNQGVKEDSIVINGNGLIGVVYEVSENYSKAISLLDTKSSVSFKLLKDSKLKGVITQNSTLEDKENYKNEGYLYGYMFDSSYNVLPGDVLTTSGLGLYPQDIPIGEVDKVIDDKNKSMKFVVVKPYVNFKNIDDVVVIEPRNIG
;
A
#
# COMPACT_ATOMS: atom_id res chain seq x y z
N MET A 1 -27.46 16.25 15.20
CA MET A 1 -28.51 15.44 14.60
C MET A 1 -29.45 16.40 13.84
N ILE A 2 -29.15 16.65 12.57
CA ILE A 2 -29.93 17.57 11.71
C ILE A 2 -30.53 16.70 10.60
N SER A 3 -31.84 16.56 10.67
CA SER A 3 -32.69 15.83 9.73
C SER A 3 -33.00 16.72 8.53
N LEU A 4 -32.48 16.39 7.35
CA LEU A 4 -32.87 16.99 6.08
C LEU A 4 -34.07 16.22 5.53
N ARG A 5 -35.25 16.84 5.65
CA ARG A 5 -36.47 16.42 4.95
C ARG A 5 -36.35 16.79 3.48
N PHE A 6 -36.32 15.80 2.62
CA PHE A 6 -36.50 15.97 1.18
C PHE A 6 -37.98 16.06 0.87
N ASP A 7 -38.40 17.22 0.36
CA ASP A 7 -39.77 17.47 -0.12
C ASP A 7 -39.96 16.83 -1.50
N LYS A 8 -40.82 15.83 -1.54
CA LYS A 8 -41.11 14.98 -2.70
C LYS A 8 -42.43 15.44 -3.34
N ASN A 9 -42.43 16.58 -4.08
CA ASN A 9 -43.58 16.93 -4.91
C ASN A 9 -43.18 17.87 -6.06
N LYS A 10 -42.50 17.34 -7.07
CA LYS A 10 -42.44 17.97 -8.40
C LYS A 10 -43.18 17.04 -9.37
N LYS A 11 -44.45 17.37 -9.65
CA LYS A 11 -45.25 16.73 -10.70
C LYS A 11 -44.55 16.98 -12.04
N GLU A 12 -43.87 15.96 -12.59
CA GLU A 12 -43.40 15.97 -13.97
C GLU A 12 -44.64 16.00 -14.90
N LYS A 13 -44.82 17.12 -15.62
CA LYS A 13 -45.75 17.19 -16.76
C LYS A 13 -45.22 16.24 -17.86
N LYS A 14 -45.79 15.03 -17.93
CA LYS A 14 -45.56 14.14 -19.06
C LYS A 14 -46.07 14.84 -20.34
N ILE A 15 -45.18 15.35 -21.12
CA ILE A 15 -45.45 15.88 -22.47
C ILE A 15 -45.91 14.69 -23.31
N ASN A 16 -47.18 14.70 -23.73
CA ASN A 16 -47.75 13.61 -24.53
C ASN A 16 -47.11 13.67 -25.92
N PHE A 17 -46.15 12.81 -26.21
CA PHE A 17 -45.39 12.76 -27.45
C PHE A 17 -46.32 12.68 -28.70
N LYS A 18 -47.52 12.08 -28.55
CA LYS A 18 -48.55 12.04 -29.62
C LYS A 18 -49.10 13.43 -29.93
N VAL A 19 -49.27 14.29 -28.91
CA VAL A 19 -49.79 15.67 -29.14
C VAL A 19 -48.73 16.55 -29.82
N VAL A 20 -47.46 16.37 -29.50
CA VAL A 20 -46.35 17.12 -30.15
C VAL A 20 -46.19 16.63 -31.58
N ALA A 21 -46.25 15.33 -31.85
CA ALA A 21 -46.15 14.80 -33.19
C ALA A 21 -47.34 15.26 -34.10
N THR A 22 -48.54 15.24 -33.57
CA THR A 22 -49.70 15.71 -34.35
C THR A 22 -49.66 17.22 -34.61
N SER A 23 -49.19 18.05 -33.67
CA SER A 23 -49.03 19.49 -33.93
C SER A 23 -47.96 19.82 -34.97
N VAL A 24 -46.85 19.07 -35.01
CA VAL A 24 -45.80 19.24 -36.03
C VAL A 24 -46.33 18.86 -37.41
N VAL A 25 -47.07 17.74 -37.52
CA VAL A 25 -47.68 17.32 -38.79
C VAL A 25 -48.71 18.34 -39.27
N ALA A 26 -49.52 18.89 -38.39
CA ALA A 26 -50.50 19.91 -38.73
C ALA A 26 -49.83 21.19 -39.25
N ILE A 27 -48.77 21.65 -38.62
CA ILE A 27 -48.02 22.84 -39.04
C ILE A 27 -47.38 22.66 -40.41
N THR A 28 -46.83 21.46 -40.68
CA THR A 28 -46.22 21.16 -42.00
C THR A 28 -47.25 21.07 -43.08
N LEU A 29 -48.42 20.48 -42.83
CA LEU A 29 -49.55 20.46 -43.79
C LEU A 29 -50.07 21.84 -44.11
N ILE A 30 -50.24 22.72 -43.13
CA ILE A 30 -50.62 24.12 -43.33
C ILE A 30 -49.60 24.87 -44.18
N GLY A 31 -48.32 24.64 -43.96
CA GLY A 31 -47.24 25.19 -44.75
C GLY A 31 -47.27 24.76 -46.21
N ILE A 32 -47.53 23.48 -46.50
CA ILE A 32 -47.64 22.92 -47.85
C ILE A 32 -48.86 23.47 -48.59
N VAL A 33 -50.00 23.56 -47.93
CA VAL A 33 -51.24 24.13 -48.49
C VAL A 33 -51.03 25.62 -48.79
N GLY A 34 -50.36 26.37 -47.90
CA GLY A 34 -50.05 27.80 -48.15
C GLY A 34 -49.19 28.02 -49.35
N ILE A 35 -48.18 27.19 -49.56
CA ILE A 35 -47.29 27.26 -50.78
C ILE A 35 -48.05 26.85 -52.06
N SER A 36 -48.93 25.85 -51.96
CA SER A 36 -49.73 25.40 -53.11
C SER A 36 -50.72 26.44 -53.58
N ILE A 37 -51.37 27.14 -52.66
CA ILE A 37 -52.34 28.18 -52.99
C ILE A 37 -51.60 29.42 -53.64
N GLY A 38 -50.44 29.78 -53.12
CA GLY A 38 -49.61 30.86 -53.67
C GLY A 38 -49.11 30.62 -55.11
N LYS A 39 -48.99 29.36 -55.50
CA LYS A 39 -48.55 28.99 -56.85
C LYS A 39 -49.68 28.90 -57.88
N TYR A 40 -50.92 28.79 -57.47
CA TYR A 40 -52.08 28.59 -58.34
C TYR A 40 -52.92 29.85 -58.60
N SER A 41 -52.71 30.89 -57.81
CA SER A 41 -53.46 32.15 -57.94
C SER A 41 -52.59 33.21 -58.64
N GLY A 42 -52.51 33.08 -59.94
CA GLY A 42 -51.91 34.11 -60.81
C GLY A 42 -52.89 35.27 -61.09
N SER A 43 -53.45 35.95 -60.12
CA SER A 43 -54.06 37.27 -60.32
C SER A 43 -54.53 37.88 -58.97
N ASN A 44 -53.90 39.00 -58.66
CA ASN A 44 -54.32 40.15 -57.84
C ASN A 44 -54.67 40.05 -56.32
N PRO A 45 -54.27 41.06 -55.59
CA PRO A 45 -53.82 41.00 -54.22
C PRO A 45 -54.90 41.43 -53.27
N ILE A 46 -55.88 40.62 -53.00
CA ILE A 46 -56.76 40.84 -51.84
C ILE A 46 -56.32 39.96 -50.60
N GLY A 47 -55.41 39.01 -50.85
CA GLY A 47 -54.85 38.17 -49.82
C GLY A 47 -53.60 38.70 -49.16
N GLY A 48 -52.94 39.71 -49.70
CA GLY A 48 -51.62 40.17 -49.23
C GLY A 48 -51.66 40.84 -47.87
N GLN A 49 -52.71 41.54 -47.51
CA GLN A 49 -52.83 42.22 -46.20
C GLN A 49 -53.15 41.23 -45.08
N ILE A 50 -54.02 40.25 -45.34
CA ILE A 50 -54.40 39.27 -44.34
C ILE A 50 -53.21 38.31 -44.01
N VAL A 51 -52.37 38.04 -45.03
CA VAL A 51 -51.19 37.21 -44.85
C VAL A 51 -50.08 37.98 -44.17
N MET A 52 -49.96 39.30 -44.37
CA MET A 52 -48.96 40.09 -43.59
C MET A 52 -49.34 40.25 -42.14
N ASP A 53 -50.61 40.44 -41.79
CA ASP A 53 -51.05 40.59 -40.41
C ASP A 53 -50.98 39.30 -39.59
N ILE A 54 -50.96 38.14 -40.26
CA ILE A 54 -50.78 36.82 -39.58
C ILE A 54 -49.30 36.44 -39.51
N VAL A 55 -48.45 36.87 -40.46
CA VAL A 55 -47.05 36.48 -40.55
C VAL A 55 -46.13 37.40 -39.72
N GLU A 56 -46.51 38.70 -39.51
CA GLU A 56 -45.68 39.59 -38.68
C GLU A 56 -45.47 39.14 -37.24
N PRO A 57 -46.47 38.64 -36.48
CA PRO A 57 -46.26 38.16 -35.16
C PRO A 57 -45.49 36.80 -35.13
N ILE A 58 -45.57 36.01 -36.20
CA ILE A 58 -44.86 34.74 -36.32
C ILE A 58 -43.36 34.96 -36.65
N GLY A 59 -43.04 35.98 -37.48
CA GLY A 59 -41.66 36.31 -37.84
C GLY A 59 -40.80 36.76 -36.64
N LYS A 60 -41.35 37.47 -35.69
CA LYS A 60 -40.64 37.90 -34.47
C LYS A 60 -40.37 36.72 -33.49
N ASN A 61 -41.24 35.73 -33.47
CA ASN A 61 -41.06 34.55 -32.62
C ASN A 61 -40.27 33.42 -33.28
N LEU A 62 -40.16 33.40 -34.61
CA LEU A 62 -39.34 32.41 -35.32
C LEU A 62 -37.84 32.61 -35.06
N ASN A 63 -37.38 33.85 -34.87
CA ASN A 63 -35.97 34.12 -34.58
C ASN A 63 -35.58 33.64 -33.19
N SER A 64 -36.45 33.77 -32.20
CA SER A 64 -36.23 33.24 -30.84
C SER A 64 -36.35 31.72 -30.78
N GLY A 65 -37.25 31.10 -31.56
CA GLY A 65 -37.36 29.64 -31.65
C GLY A 65 -36.17 29.00 -32.36
N PHE A 66 -35.64 29.66 -33.38
CA PHE A 66 -34.47 29.18 -34.12
C PHE A 66 -33.16 29.34 -33.30
N MET A 67 -33.04 30.41 -32.52
CA MET A 67 -31.94 30.57 -31.55
C MET A 67 -32.01 29.53 -30.44
N PHE A 68 -33.18 29.26 -29.87
CA PHE A 68 -33.37 28.26 -28.85
C PHE A 68 -32.99 26.85 -29.34
N LEU A 69 -33.34 26.49 -30.56
CA LEU A 69 -32.96 25.23 -31.17
C LEU A 69 -31.42 25.16 -31.39
N LYS A 70 -30.81 26.26 -31.87
CA LYS A 70 -29.36 26.30 -32.10
C LYS A 70 -28.54 26.16 -30.80
N ASP A 71 -28.99 26.78 -29.71
CA ASP A 71 -28.35 26.69 -28.43
C ASP A 71 -28.55 25.29 -27.82
N SER A 72 -29.77 24.72 -27.94
CA SER A 72 -30.05 23.35 -27.49
C SER A 72 -29.23 22.28 -28.24
N PHE A 73 -29.01 22.47 -29.55
CA PHE A 73 -28.12 21.56 -30.30
C PHE A 73 -26.66 21.71 -29.91
N LYS A 74 -26.21 22.92 -29.60
CA LYS A 74 -24.86 23.18 -29.12
C LYS A 74 -24.59 22.51 -27.74
N ASP A 75 -25.58 22.58 -26.86
CA ASP A 75 -25.51 21.93 -25.52
C ASP A 75 -25.50 20.40 -25.64
N ILE A 76 -26.27 19.82 -26.53
CA ILE A 76 -26.28 18.37 -26.82
C ILE A 76 -24.96 17.91 -27.40
N ILE A 77 -24.34 18.65 -28.28
CA ILE A 77 -23.04 18.34 -28.89
C ILE A 77 -21.94 18.47 -27.79
N ASN A 78 -22.01 19.53 -26.98
CA ASN A 78 -21.08 19.74 -25.87
C ASN A 78 -21.23 18.65 -24.81
N TYR A 79 -22.44 18.21 -24.47
CA TYR A 79 -22.69 17.11 -23.55
C TYR A 79 -22.09 15.79 -24.03
N LYS A 80 -22.27 15.49 -25.34
CA LYS A 80 -21.68 14.28 -25.94
C LYS A 80 -20.16 14.31 -25.98
N ASN A 81 -19.58 15.48 -26.28
CA ASN A 81 -18.13 15.68 -26.25
C ASN A 81 -17.58 15.60 -24.79
N ASN A 82 -18.29 16.21 -23.84
CA ASN A 82 -17.93 16.15 -22.42
C ASN A 82 -18.02 14.71 -21.90
N ALA A 83 -19.06 13.97 -22.25
CA ALA A 83 -19.17 12.55 -21.87
C ALA A 83 -18.02 11.71 -22.45
N LYS A 84 -17.64 11.97 -23.72
CA LYS A 84 -16.48 11.29 -24.34
C LYS A 84 -15.16 11.66 -23.66
N ASN A 85 -14.99 12.94 -23.29
CA ASN A 85 -13.82 13.40 -22.55
C ASN A 85 -13.76 12.81 -21.13
N VAL A 86 -14.89 12.72 -20.43
CA VAL A 86 -14.99 12.07 -19.12
C VAL A 86 -14.58 10.60 -19.20
N ASN A 87 -15.10 9.86 -20.19
CA ASN A 87 -14.72 8.46 -20.38
C ASN A 87 -13.23 8.33 -20.68
N LYS A 88 -12.68 9.18 -21.57
CA LYS A 88 -11.25 9.19 -21.88
C LYS A 88 -10.39 9.49 -20.66
N LEU A 89 -10.77 10.48 -19.84
CA LEU A 89 -10.09 10.81 -18.59
C LEU A 89 -10.20 9.69 -17.55
N GLN A 90 -11.32 8.98 -17.52
CA GLN A 90 -11.47 7.80 -16.65
C GLN A 90 -10.56 6.65 -17.08
N GLU A 91 -10.49 6.36 -18.38
CA GLU A 91 -9.59 5.35 -18.94
C GLU A 91 -8.12 5.70 -18.67
N GLU A 92 -7.74 6.97 -18.89
CA GLU A 92 -6.39 7.46 -18.61
C GLU A 92 -6.06 7.39 -17.10
N ASN A 93 -7.00 7.74 -16.22
CA ASN A 93 -6.84 7.62 -14.78
C ASN A 93 -6.68 6.17 -14.33
N GLN A 94 -7.44 5.24 -14.93
CA GLN A 94 -7.27 3.81 -14.67
C GLN A 94 -5.91 3.30 -15.15
N LYS A 95 -5.48 3.73 -16.32
CA LYS A 95 -4.16 3.39 -16.85
C LYS A 95 -3.03 3.89 -15.96
N LEU A 96 -3.09 5.16 -15.55
CA LEU A 96 -2.10 5.75 -14.64
C LEU A 96 -2.08 5.08 -13.27
N LYS A 97 -3.25 4.69 -12.74
CA LYS A 97 -3.33 3.91 -11.49
C LYS A 97 -2.65 2.55 -11.62
N LYS A 98 -2.89 1.85 -12.73
CA LYS A 98 -2.26 0.56 -13.01
C LYS A 98 -0.74 0.70 -13.16
N GLU A 99 -0.29 1.70 -13.93
CA GLU A 99 1.13 2.00 -14.11
C GLU A 99 1.80 2.36 -12.78
N ARG A 100 1.13 3.14 -11.91
CA ARG A 100 1.63 3.44 -10.57
C ARG A 100 1.80 2.19 -9.72
N ILE A 101 0.84 1.25 -9.76
CA ILE A 101 0.93 -0.03 -9.03
C ILE A 101 2.11 -0.84 -9.54
N ASP A 102 2.28 -0.90 -10.85
CA ASP A 102 3.35 -1.65 -11.51
C ASP A 102 4.73 -1.07 -11.15
N LEU A 103 4.87 0.25 -11.18
CA LEU A 103 6.10 0.94 -10.79
C LEU A 103 6.43 0.76 -9.30
N ASN A 104 5.43 0.83 -8.42
CA ASN A 104 5.63 0.55 -7.00
C ASN A 104 6.11 -0.89 -6.78
N SER A 105 5.50 -1.87 -7.46
CA SER A 105 5.96 -3.26 -7.38
C SER A 105 7.40 -3.43 -7.84
N GLN A 106 7.81 -2.74 -8.91
CA GLN A 106 9.21 -2.77 -9.37
C GLN A 106 10.18 -2.11 -8.37
N LEU A 107 9.74 -1.05 -7.68
CA LEU A 107 10.54 -0.43 -6.62
C LEU A 107 10.70 -1.38 -5.43
N ASP A 108 9.63 -2.03 -4.99
CA ASP A 108 9.66 -3.01 -3.91
C ASP A 108 10.62 -4.16 -4.24
N ASP A 109 10.60 -4.65 -5.49
CA ASP A 109 11.54 -5.69 -5.97
C ASP A 109 13.00 -5.24 -5.91
N VAL A 110 13.30 -3.98 -6.26
CA VAL A 110 14.67 -3.43 -6.19
C VAL A 110 15.12 -3.27 -4.74
N GLU A 111 14.27 -2.74 -3.85
CA GLU A 111 14.59 -2.61 -2.42
C GLU A 111 14.84 -3.98 -1.78
N SER A 112 14.05 -4.98 -2.15
CA SER A 112 14.21 -6.37 -1.72
C SER A 112 15.59 -6.93 -2.15
N LEU A 113 15.96 -6.78 -3.42
CA LEU A 113 17.27 -7.22 -3.95
C LEU A 113 18.44 -6.52 -3.24
N GLU A 114 18.34 -5.23 -2.97
CA GLU A 114 19.35 -4.49 -2.21
C GLU A 114 19.47 -4.98 -0.78
N SER A 115 18.34 -5.25 -0.11
CA SER A 115 18.30 -5.82 1.23
C SER A 115 18.95 -7.19 1.29
N LEU A 116 18.63 -8.09 0.34
CA LEU A 116 19.24 -9.42 0.23
C LEU A 116 20.74 -9.33 -0.01
N LYS A 117 21.18 -8.42 -0.88
CA LYS A 117 22.61 -8.18 -1.13
C LYS A 117 23.35 -7.69 0.11
N LYS A 118 22.76 -6.76 0.87
CA LYS A 118 23.32 -6.31 2.16
C LYS A 118 23.43 -7.46 3.16
N SER A 119 22.40 -8.33 3.23
CA SER A 119 22.41 -9.48 4.13
C SER A 119 23.63 -10.38 3.87
N LEU A 120 23.96 -10.62 2.62
CA LEU A 120 25.11 -11.44 2.25
C LEU A 120 26.45 -10.80 2.66
N ASN A 121 26.54 -9.47 2.72
CA ASN A 121 27.76 -8.78 3.15
C ASN A 121 28.07 -8.93 4.65
N PHE A 122 27.10 -9.34 5.47
CA PHE A 122 27.30 -9.55 6.92
C PHE A 122 27.89 -10.91 7.26
N ILE A 123 27.98 -11.82 6.31
CA ILE A 123 28.36 -13.22 6.55
C ILE A 123 29.58 -13.60 5.69
N ASP A 124 30.39 -14.48 6.25
CA ASP A 124 31.55 -15.05 5.55
C ASP A 124 31.13 -15.78 4.27
N GLU A 125 32.02 -15.84 3.26
CA GLU A 125 31.80 -16.52 1.97
C GLU A 125 31.27 -17.95 2.12
N LYS A 126 31.75 -18.69 3.15
CA LYS A 126 31.30 -20.07 3.43
C LYS A 126 29.80 -20.18 3.73
N TYR A 127 29.18 -19.14 4.33
CA TYR A 127 27.73 -19.06 4.57
C TYR A 127 26.99 -18.52 3.36
N GLN A 128 27.61 -17.60 2.59
CA GLN A 128 27.03 -17.05 1.37
C GLN A 128 26.71 -18.14 0.35
N ALA A 129 27.62 -19.11 0.18
CA ALA A 129 27.48 -20.20 -0.80
C ALA A 129 26.24 -21.10 -0.55
N LYS A 130 25.70 -21.09 0.66
CA LYS A 130 24.53 -21.90 1.08
C LYS A 130 23.37 -21.05 1.57
N ALA A 131 23.42 -19.76 1.34
CA ALA A 131 22.39 -18.85 1.74
C ALA A 131 21.12 -19.05 0.89
N ILE A 132 19.97 -19.11 1.54
CA ILE A 132 18.66 -19.31 0.92
C ILE A 132 17.86 -18.03 1.07
N SER A 133 17.63 -17.35 -0.05
CA SER A 133 16.75 -16.18 -0.09
C SER A 133 15.29 -16.61 -0.18
N THR A 134 14.44 -16.07 0.66
CA THR A 134 13.01 -16.41 0.72
C THR A 134 12.21 -15.27 1.36
N SER A 135 10.89 -15.36 1.30
CA SER A 135 10.00 -14.36 1.88
C SER A 135 9.25 -14.91 3.09
N VAL A 136 8.80 -14.03 3.96
CA VAL A 136 7.87 -14.34 5.05
C VAL A 136 6.47 -14.54 4.45
N VAL A 137 5.93 -15.75 4.57
CA VAL A 137 4.64 -16.14 3.98
C VAL A 137 3.50 -16.19 4.98
N GLY A 138 3.80 -16.10 6.28
CA GLY A 138 2.81 -16.08 7.34
C GLY A 138 3.38 -15.52 8.63
N LYS A 139 2.52 -14.92 9.43
CA LYS A 139 2.84 -14.37 10.75
C LYS A 139 1.90 -15.01 11.76
N SER A 140 2.37 -15.28 12.97
CA SER A 140 1.57 -15.93 14.01
C SER A 140 0.51 -14.98 14.55
N ASP A 141 -0.69 -15.53 14.87
CA ASP A 141 -1.76 -14.75 15.49
C ASP A 141 -1.37 -14.30 16.91
N GLY A 142 -1.62 -13.04 17.23
CA GLY A 142 -1.39 -12.44 18.55
C GLY A 142 -0.09 -11.65 18.64
N ASN A 143 1.06 -12.32 18.80
CA ASN A 143 2.39 -11.68 18.82
C ASN A 143 3.12 -11.94 17.50
N TRP A 144 2.56 -11.44 16.42
CA TRP A 144 2.99 -11.68 15.05
C TRP A 144 4.46 -11.29 14.73
N TYR A 145 5.10 -10.53 15.60
CA TYR A 145 6.51 -10.18 15.49
C TYR A 145 7.45 -11.13 16.25
N GLU A 146 6.92 -12.06 17.05
CA GLU A 146 7.72 -13.04 17.80
C GLU A 146 8.00 -14.30 16.98
N SER A 147 7.01 -14.79 16.20
CA SER A 147 7.20 -15.95 15.33
C SER A 147 6.56 -15.74 13.95
N PHE A 148 7.17 -16.34 12.94
CA PHE A 148 6.74 -16.20 11.55
C PHE A 148 7.07 -17.45 10.74
N VAL A 149 6.42 -17.59 9.59
CA VAL A 149 6.60 -18.69 8.64
C VAL A 149 7.33 -18.16 7.41
N ILE A 150 8.40 -18.83 7.01
CA ILE A 150 9.17 -18.54 5.80
C ILE A 150 8.86 -19.54 4.69
N GLY A 151 8.87 -19.09 3.42
CA GLY A 151 8.55 -19.86 2.22
C GLY A 151 9.67 -20.79 1.75
N ALA A 152 10.47 -21.31 2.66
CA ALA A 152 11.51 -22.29 2.38
C ALA A 152 11.54 -23.37 3.47
N GLY A 153 11.82 -24.60 3.07
CA GLY A 153 11.86 -25.77 3.96
C GLY A 153 13.01 -26.73 3.62
N LYS A 154 12.84 -28.00 3.95
CA LYS A 154 13.85 -29.04 3.69
C LYS A 154 14.24 -29.15 2.21
N ASN A 155 13.27 -28.99 1.31
CA ASN A 155 13.51 -29.07 -0.13
C ASN A 155 14.47 -27.99 -0.64
N GLN A 156 14.51 -26.85 0.03
CA GLN A 156 15.44 -25.75 -0.26
C GLN A 156 16.72 -25.82 0.57
N GLY A 157 16.84 -26.78 1.49
CA GLY A 157 18.03 -26.97 2.32
C GLY A 157 17.97 -26.30 3.70
N VAL A 158 16.80 -25.78 4.13
CA VAL A 158 16.61 -25.24 5.47
C VAL A 158 16.67 -26.37 6.50
N LYS A 159 17.32 -26.12 7.63
CA LYS A 159 17.45 -27.03 8.77
C LYS A 159 16.96 -26.35 10.03
N GLU A 160 16.63 -27.15 11.06
CA GLU A 160 16.45 -26.60 12.40
C GLU A 160 17.73 -25.88 12.82
N ASP A 161 17.59 -24.85 13.64
CA ASP A 161 18.67 -23.96 14.08
C ASP A 161 19.28 -23.08 12.94
N SER A 162 18.76 -23.14 11.72
CA SER A 162 19.16 -22.19 10.67
C SER A 162 18.89 -20.75 11.12
N ILE A 163 19.82 -19.85 10.81
CA ILE A 163 19.79 -18.46 11.23
C ILE A 163 19.07 -17.62 10.18
N VAL A 164 18.18 -16.74 10.60
CA VAL A 164 17.40 -15.84 9.72
C VAL A 164 17.92 -14.42 9.87
N ILE A 165 18.31 -13.82 8.76
CA ILE A 165 18.81 -12.43 8.67
C ILE A 165 18.10 -11.65 7.55
N ASN A 166 18.27 -10.34 7.56
CA ASN A 166 17.95 -9.47 6.42
C ASN A 166 19.06 -8.39 6.24
N GLY A 167 18.85 -7.44 5.32
CA GLY A 167 19.80 -6.37 5.04
C GLY A 167 20.08 -5.40 6.21
N ASN A 168 19.34 -5.49 7.30
CA ASN A 168 19.55 -4.68 8.49
C ASN A 168 20.26 -5.47 9.62
N GLY A 169 20.19 -6.82 9.60
CA GLY A 169 20.86 -7.64 10.62
C GLY A 169 20.14 -8.93 10.96
N LEU A 170 20.35 -9.39 12.19
CA LEU A 170 19.83 -10.65 12.74
C LEU A 170 18.33 -10.53 13.05
N ILE A 171 17.55 -11.44 12.47
CA ILE A 171 16.11 -11.55 12.76
C ILE A 171 15.85 -12.60 13.82
N GLY A 172 16.41 -13.82 13.67
CA GLY A 172 16.12 -14.92 14.59
C GLY A 172 16.63 -16.26 14.14
N VAL A 173 15.92 -17.32 14.51
CA VAL A 173 16.32 -18.72 14.28
C VAL A 173 15.11 -19.60 13.93
N VAL A 174 15.32 -20.54 13.02
CA VAL A 174 14.35 -21.56 12.63
C VAL A 174 14.25 -22.61 13.74
N TYR A 175 13.03 -22.95 14.19
CA TYR A 175 12.79 -23.95 15.22
C TYR A 175 12.00 -25.17 14.75
N GLU A 176 11.35 -25.08 13.58
CA GLU A 176 10.58 -26.19 13.00
C GLU A 176 10.67 -26.12 11.47
N VAL A 177 10.93 -27.25 10.82
CA VAL A 177 11.11 -27.32 9.36
C VAL A 177 10.22 -28.39 8.76
N SER A 178 9.35 -27.96 7.82
CA SER A 178 8.54 -28.82 6.95
C SER A 178 9.19 -28.94 5.56
N GLU A 179 8.56 -29.66 4.63
CA GLU A 179 9.12 -29.90 3.29
C GLU A 179 9.34 -28.58 2.50
N ASN A 180 8.35 -27.65 2.54
CA ASN A 180 8.36 -26.42 1.73
C ASN A 180 8.35 -25.13 2.57
N TYR A 181 8.16 -25.21 3.87
CA TYR A 181 8.04 -24.07 4.78
C TYR A 181 8.82 -24.33 6.05
N SER A 182 9.20 -23.28 6.74
CA SER A 182 9.80 -23.37 8.07
C SER A 182 9.22 -22.31 9.00
N LYS A 183 9.21 -22.62 10.29
CA LYS A 183 8.82 -21.66 11.32
C LYS A 183 10.06 -21.12 12.02
N ALA A 184 10.12 -19.82 12.20
CA ALA A 184 11.20 -19.12 12.86
C ALA A 184 10.67 -18.27 14.01
N ILE A 185 11.49 -18.12 15.06
CA ILE A 185 11.29 -17.16 16.13
C ILE A 185 12.24 -15.97 15.95
N SER A 186 11.75 -14.78 16.26
CA SER A 186 12.55 -13.56 16.25
C SER A 186 13.34 -13.38 17.54
N LEU A 187 14.19 -12.36 17.59
CA LEU A 187 14.90 -11.96 18.82
C LEU A 187 13.95 -11.42 19.92
N LEU A 188 12.69 -11.12 19.57
CA LEU A 188 11.67 -10.66 20.53
C LEU A 188 10.96 -11.83 21.25
N ASP A 189 11.12 -13.06 20.76
CA ASP A 189 10.57 -14.25 21.43
C ASP A 189 11.36 -14.56 22.71
N THR A 190 10.65 -14.95 23.78
CA THR A 190 11.25 -15.29 25.07
C THR A 190 12.15 -16.52 25.04
N LYS A 191 11.99 -17.38 24.04
CA LYS A 191 12.84 -18.56 23.81
C LYS A 191 14.13 -18.21 23.06
N SER A 192 14.21 -17.00 22.48
CA SER A 192 15.40 -16.55 21.75
C SER A 192 16.50 -16.14 22.73
N SER A 193 17.73 -16.59 22.46
CA SER A 193 18.91 -16.19 23.22
C SER A 193 20.10 -16.08 22.27
N VAL A 194 20.75 -14.91 22.21
CA VAL A 194 21.85 -14.62 21.28
C VAL A 194 23.02 -14.00 22.02
N SER A 195 24.18 -14.62 21.91
CA SER A 195 25.41 -14.02 22.43
C SER A 195 25.90 -12.90 21.51
N PHE A 196 26.14 -11.73 22.09
CA PHE A 196 26.66 -10.56 21.39
C PHE A 196 28.05 -10.16 21.87
N LYS A 197 28.71 -9.33 21.06
CA LYS A 197 29.89 -8.55 21.43
C LYS A 197 29.68 -7.09 21.05
N LEU A 198 30.40 -6.19 21.71
CA LEU A 198 30.43 -4.78 21.29
C LEU A 198 31.41 -4.63 20.12
N LEU A 199 31.00 -3.86 19.13
CA LEU A 199 31.85 -3.61 17.95
C LEU A 199 33.14 -2.88 18.31
N LYS A 200 33.11 -2.00 19.32
CA LYS A 200 34.28 -1.24 19.79
C LYS A 200 35.36 -2.10 20.44
N ASP A 201 34.96 -3.19 21.10
CA ASP A 201 35.87 -4.15 21.72
C ASP A 201 35.22 -5.54 21.80
N SER A 202 35.75 -6.47 21.05
CA SER A 202 35.24 -7.86 20.94
C SER A 202 35.34 -8.68 22.25
N LYS A 203 36.06 -8.20 23.26
CA LYS A 203 36.13 -8.81 24.59
C LYS A 203 34.88 -8.53 25.40
N LEU A 204 34.21 -7.41 25.15
CA LEU A 204 33.00 -7.00 25.86
C LEU A 204 31.80 -7.76 25.29
N LYS A 205 31.42 -8.84 25.96
CA LYS A 205 30.40 -9.77 25.52
C LYS A 205 29.23 -9.84 26.50
N GLY A 206 28.08 -10.28 25.97
CA GLY A 206 26.88 -10.48 26.73
C GLY A 206 25.89 -11.38 25.98
N VAL A 207 24.66 -11.42 26.48
CA VAL A 207 23.55 -12.17 25.89
C VAL A 207 22.34 -11.27 25.73
N ILE A 208 21.74 -11.29 24.55
CA ILE A 208 20.37 -10.79 24.30
C ILE A 208 19.41 -11.91 24.67
N THR A 209 18.42 -11.62 25.52
CA THR A 209 17.34 -12.53 25.87
C THR A 209 16.13 -11.76 26.37
N GLN A 210 14.95 -12.14 25.92
CA GLN A 210 13.69 -11.54 26.39
C GLN A 210 13.21 -12.16 27.73
N ASN A 211 13.83 -13.27 28.15
CA ASN A 211 13.59 -13.86 29.47
C ASN A 211 14.43 -13.16 30.56
N SER A 212 14.15 -11.87 30.74
CA SER A 212 14.86 -11.01 31.72
C SER A 212 14.02 -10.80 32.97
N THR A 213 14.69 -10.55 34.10
CA THR A 213 14.06 -10.19 35.38
C THR A 213 13.93 -8.67 35.59
N LEU A 214 14.05 -7.88 34.54
CA LEU A 214 13.82 -6.42 34.59
C LEU A 214 12.34 -6.11 34.80
N GLU A 215 12.04 -5.12 35.66
CA GLU A 215 10.66 -4.76 36.02
C GLU A 215 9.90 -4.11 34.83
N ASP A 216 10.57 -3.30 34.02
CA ASP A 216 9.96 -2.55 32.91
C ASP A 216 10.02 -3.26 31.54
N LYS A 217 10.38 -4.56 31.51
CA LYS A 217 10.64 -5.29 30.28
C LYS A 217 9.49 -5.26 29.28
N GLU A 218 8.24 -5.38 29.74
CA GLU A 218 7.07 -5.46 28.86
C GLU A 218 6.85 -4.15 28.06
N ASN A 219 7.12 -2.99 28.66
CA ASN A 219 6.97 -1.71 27.99
C ASN A 219 7.95 -1.59 26.83
N TYR A 220 9.21 -1.90 27.07
CA TYR A 220 10.24 -1.84 26.03
C TYR A 220 9.99 -2.89 24.93
N LYS A 221 9.59 -4.13 25.30
CA LYS A 221 9.26 -5.18 24.33
C LYS A 221 8.15 -4.76 23.39
N ASN A 222 7.08 -4.14 23.91
CA ASN A 222 5.98 -3.61 23.12
C ASN A 222 6.43 -2.51 22.13
N GLU A 223 7.48 -1.77 22.48
CA GLU A 223 8.13 -0.79 21.62
C GLU A 223 9.11 -1.41 20.62
N GLY A 224 9.39 -2.71 20.75
CA GLY A 224 10.27 -3.45 19.84
C GLY A 224 11.75 -3.45 20.24
N TYR A 225 12.08 -3.05 21.48
CA TYR A 225 13.45 -3.11 21.99
C TYR A 225 13.82 -4.54 22.43
N LEU A 226 15.14 -4.81 22.37
CA LEU A 226 15.71 -6.05 22.89
C LEU A 226 16.33 -5.80 24.25
N TYR A 227 16.43 -6.88 25.05
CA TYR A 227 17.14 -6.86 26.31
C TYR A 227 18.33 -7.76 26.28
N GLY A 228 19.31 -7.41 27.08
CA GLY A 228 20.44 -8.27 27.30
C GLY A 228 21.13 -7.94 28.62
N TYR A 229 22.11 -8.75 28.95
CA TYR A 229 23.02 -8.50 30.04
C TYR A 229 24.47 -8.78 29.61
N MET A 230 25.39 -8.05 30.22
CA MET A 230 26.82 -8.25 30.01
C MET A 230 27.28 -9.47 30.85
N PHE A 231 28.27 -10.23 30.34
CA PHE A 231 28.86 -11.33 31.07
C PHE A 231 29.67 -10.85 32.30
N ASP A 232 30.16 -9.63 32.26
CA ASP A 232 30.86 -9.00 33.38
C ASP A 232 30.30 -7.58 33.59
N SER A 233 29.83 -7.32 34.81
CA SER A 233 29.27 -6.04 35.20
C SER A 233 30.28 -4.90 35.22
N SER A 234 31.60 -5.20 35.23
CA SER A 234 32.68 -4.20 35.17
C SER A 234 32.86 -3.61 33.76
N TYR A 235 32.29 -4.23 32.73
CA TYR A 235 32.44 -3.77 31.36
C TYR A 235 31.92 -2.35 31.13
N ASN A 236 32.72 -1.52 30.46
CA ASN A 236 32.33 -0.17 30.12
C ASN A 236 31.46 -0.17 28.87
N VAL A 237 30.13 -0.10 29.08
CA VAL A 237 29.11 -0.02 28.02
C VAL A 237 28.41 1.33 28.10
N LEU A 238 28.21 1.95 26.97
CA LEU A 238 27.59 3.26 26.85
C LEU A 238 26.42 3.24 25.84
N PRO A 239 25.42 4.09 26.00
CA PRO A 239 24.44 4.33 24.93
C PRO A 239 25.11 4.68 23.60
N GLY A 240 24.63 4.13 22.50
CA GLY A 240 25.23 4.25 21.17
C GLY A 240 26.27 3.16 20.83
N ASP A 241 26.65 2.30 21.77
CA ASP A 241 27.53 1.16 21.46
C ASP A 241 26.81 0.16 20.56
N VAL A 242 27.46 -0.26 19.47
CA VAL A 242 26.92 -1.18 18.49
C VAL A 242 27.15 -2.63 18.93
N LEU A 243 26.09 -3.44 18.80
CA LEU A 243 26.12 -4.87 19.08
C LEU A 243 26.11 -5.69 17.78
N THR A 244 26.97 -6.69 17.75
CA THR A 244 26.98 -7.74 16.72
C THR A 244 27.01 -9.12 17.38
N THR A 245 26.65 -10.17 16.64
CA THR A 245 26.78 -11.55 17.16
C THR A 245 28.24 -11.84 17.50
N SER A 246 28.46 -12.52 18.61
CA SER A 246 29.82 -12.80 19.11
C SER A 246 30.49 -14.02 18.50
N GLY A 247 29.74 -14.84 17.76
CA GLY A 247 30.20 -16.16 17.32
C GLY A 247 30.18 -17.24 18.40
N LEU A 248 29.63 -16.98 19.58
CA LEU A 248 29.35 -18.01 20.58
C LEU A 248 27.98 -18.65 20.32
N GLY A 249 27.90 -19.97 20.42
CA GLY A 249 26.68 -20.71 20.10
C GLY A 249 26.43 -20.86 18.59
N LEU A 250 25.18 -20.90 18.18
CA LEU A 250 24.72 -21.22 16.83
C LEU A 250 24.99 -20.10 15.79
N TYR A 251 25.09 -18.88 16.26
CA TYR A 251 25.12 -17.70 15.37
C TYR A 251 26.53 -17.45 14.83
N PRO A 252 26.70 -17.30 13.51
CA PRO A 252 27.93 -16.74 12.95
C PRO A 252 28.26 -15.39 13.60
N GLN A 253 29.53 -15.05 13.68
CA GLN A 253 29.93 -13.77 14.26
C GLN A 253 29.71 -12.61 13.29
N ASP A 254 29.68 -11.37 13.84
CA ASP A 254 29.65 -10.11 13.16
C ASP A 254 28.34 -9.76 12.43
N ILE A 255 27.25 -10.53 12.67
CA ILE A 255 25.93 -10.15 12.18
C ILE A 255 25.41 -8.99 13.07
N PRO A 256 25.01 -7.84 12.49
CA PRO A 256 24.50 -6.71 13.26
C PRO A 256 23.22 -7.07 14.03
N ILE A 257 23.09 -6.52 15.25
CA ILE A 257 21.90 -6.70 16.09
C ILE A 257 21.22 -5.35 16.31
N GLY A 258 21.95 -4.35 16.76
CA GLY A 258 21.42 -3.04 17.10
C GLY A 258 22.43 -2.20 17.87
N GLU A 259 21.94 -1.14 18.50
CA GLU A 259 22.74 -0.24 19.34
C GLU A 259 22.17 -0.16 20.77
N VAL A 260 23.03 0.05 21.73
CA VAL A 260 22.63 0.27 23.14
C VAL A 260 21.86 1.57 23.23
N ASP A 261 20.61 1.49 23.67
CA ASP A 261 19.78 2.64 23.98
C ASP A 261 19.98 3.07 25.45
N LYS A 262 19.98 2.07 26.37
CA LYS A 262 20.10 2.31 27.79
C LYS A 262 20.93 1.23 28.49
N VAL A 263 21.70 1.65 29.48
CA VAL A 263 22.45 0.76 30.38
C VAL A 263 21.84 0.85 31.77
N ILE A 264 21.62 -0.29 32.42
CA ILE A 264 21.03 -0.39 33.74
C ILE A 264 21.97 -1.24 34.65
N ASP A 265 22.60 -0.57 35.62
CA ASP A 265 23.46 -1.21 36.62
C ASP A 265 22.61 -1.67 37.80
N ASP A 266 22.31 -2.98 37.90
CA ASP A 266 21.63 -3.57 39.02
C ASP A 266 22.66 -3.97 40.07
N LYS A 267 22.91 -3.10 41.04
CA LYS A 267 23.87 -3.32 42.12
C LYS A 267 23.47 -4.47 43.04
N ASN A 268 22.17 -4.74 43.17
CA ASN A 268 21.67 -5.82 44.04
C ASN A 268 21.96 -7.19 43.44
N LYS A 269 21.91 -7.32 42.14
CA LYS A 269 22.20 -8.56 41.40
C LYS A 269 23.63 -8.63 40.89
N SER A 270 24.42 -7.57 41.07
CA SER A 270 25.77 -7.44 40.47
C SER A 270 25.76 -7.69 38.95
N MET A 271 24.69 -7.26 38.28
CA MET A 271 24.50 -7.43 36.83
C MET A 271 24.36 -6.10 36.13
N LYS A 272 24.91 -6.04 34.94
CA LYS A 272 24.73 -4.89 34.02
C LYS A 272 23.81 -5.30 32.85
N PHE A 273 22.63 -4.69 32.80
CA PHE A 273 21.67 -4.90 31.74
C PHE A 273 21.80 -3.85 30.67
N VAL A 274 21.48 -4.22 29.46
CA VAL A 274 21.41 -3.34 28.30
C VAL A 274 20.04 -3.42 27.64
N VAL A 275 19.46 -2.26 27.33
CA VAL A 275 18.32 -2.13 26.44
C VAL A 275 18.87 -1.77 25.09
N VAL A 276 18.48 -2.50 24.06
CA VAL A 276 19.05 -2.39 22.73
C VAL A 276 17.98 -2.05 21.73
N LYS A 277 18.20 -0.99 20.96
CA LYS A 277 17.40 -0.63 19.81
C LYS A 277 17.86 -1.47 18.62
N PRO A 278 17.05 -2.42 18.13
CA PRO A 278 17.44 -3.28 17.01
C PRO A 278 17.52 -2.50 15.72
N TYR A 279 18.38 -2.94 14.80
CA TYR A 279 18.40 -2.42 13.43
C TYR A 279 17.28 -3.01 12.57
N VAL A 280 16.81 -4.21 12.91
CA VAL A 280 15.70 -4.87 12.24
C VAL A 280 14.37 -4.34 12.75
N ASN A 281 13.49 -3.96 11.86
CA ASN A 281 12.09 -3.67 12.19
C ASN A 281 11.29 -4.98 12.19
N PHE A 282 11.11 -5.59 13.36
CA PHE A 282 10.39 -6.86 13.52
C PHE A 282 8.90 -6.77 13.13
N LYS A 283 8.32 -5.58 13.05
CA LYS A 283 6.93 -5.38 12.62
C LYS A 283 6.76 -5.50 11.11
N ASN A 284 7.85 -5.30 10.35
CA ASN A 284 7.84 -5.32 8.90
C ASN A 284 9.02 -6.15 8.39
N ILE A 285 8.87 -7.47 8.41
CA ILE A 285 9.83 -8.43 7.86
C ILE A 285 9.15 -9.09 6.67
N ASP A 286 9.66 -8.86 5.48
CA ASP A 286 9.11 -9.41 4.25
C ASP A 286 10.09 -10.38 3.59
N ASP A 287 11.29 -9.94 3.24
CA ASP A 287 12.33 -10.78 2.64
C ASP A 287 13.44 -11.09 3.64
N VAL A 288 13.87 -12.34 3.62
CA VAL A 288 14.87 -12.87 4.55
C VAL A 288 15.88 -13.75 3.83
N VAL A 289 17.06 -13.87 4.42
CA VAL A 289 18.08 -14.84 4.05
C VAL A 289 18.22 -15.85 5.20
N VAL A 290 18.12 -17.12 4.86
CA VAL A 290 18.35 -18.24 5.77
C VAL A 290 19.75 -18.78 5.53
N ILE A 291 20.56 -18.90 6.58
CA ILE A 291 21.92 -19.43 6.54
C ILE A 291 22.09 -20.61 7.48
N GLU A 292 23.01 -21.50 7.19
CA GLU A 292 23.34 -22.60 8.10
C GLU A 292 23.84 -22.06 9.46
N PRO A 293 23.49 -22.74 10.57
CA PRO A 293 24.07 -22.41 11.87
C PRO A 293 25.57 -22.64 11.88
N ARG A 294 26.25 -21.98 12.79
CA ARG A 294 27.66 -22.26 13.03
C ARG A 294 27.83 -23.71 13.51
N ASN A 295 28.79 -24.43 12.93
CA ASN A 295 29.16 -25.74 13.43
C ASN A 295 29.83 -25.61 14.80
N ILE A 296 29.25 -26.25 15.83
CA ILE A 296 29.70 -26.18 17.22
C ILE A 296 30.47 -27.47 17.61
N GLY A 297 30.52 -28.47 16.68
CA GLY A 297 31.22 -29.75 16.89
C GLY A 297 32.70 -29.68 16.62
#